data_fe35e0b78f220128646119e2d6b52cd1
#
_entry.id   fe35e0b78f220128646119e2d6b52cd1
#
_cell.length_a   1.000
_cell.length_b   1.000
_cell.length_c   1.000
_cell.angle_alpha   90.00
_cell.angle_beta   90.00
_cell.angle_gamma   90.00
#
_symmetry.space_group_name_H-M   'P 1'
#
loop_
_entity.id
_entity.type
_entity.pdbx_description
1 polymer ?
#
loop_
_entity_poly.entity_id
_entity_poly.type
_entity_poly.pdbx_seq_one_letter_code
_entity_poly.pdbx_strand_id
1 'polypeptide(L)'
;RCCSSAASDVYKRQGIMNIILPTLGKERQKTYSPFLPICPVTGHVLEIPVKNINKEKSIIVFDNNGKDLETSIYDGNCKLQWKVDWAMRWYALDVDFEMYGKDLIESAILSTKIIKLIGKTNPSGFAYELFLDEKGEKISKSKGNGITIDQWLEYASPESLSLYMYQNPKRAKKLYKEIVSKTVDDYLDLIEKAKNQNELQLLMNPVWHVHNSLVPKENMIMSFSMLLN
;
A
#
# COMPACT_ATOMS: atom_id res chain seq x y z
N ARG A 1 16.30 -9.65 9.98
CA ARG A 1 15.04 -9.37 10.73
C ARG A 1 13.81 -10.10 10.14
N CYS A 2 13.71 -10.30 8.82
CA CYS A 2 12.60 -11.06 8.22
C CYS A 2 12.55 -12.54 8.65
N CYS A 3 13.68 -13.15 8.97
CA CYS A 3 13.75 -14.57 9.30
C CYS A 3 12.99 -14.95 10.59
N SER A 4 13.01 -14.09 11.62
CA SER A 4 12.34 -14.37 12.88
C SER A 4 10.81 -14.27 12.77
N SER A 5 10.29 -13.41 11.89
CA SER A 5 8.85 -13.27 11.66
C SER A 5 8.28 -14.42 10.84
N ALA A 6 9.02 -14.93 9.83
CA ALA A 6 8.60 -16.11 9.07
C ALA A 6 8.51 -17.35 9.97
N ALA A 7 9.42 -17.51 10.95
CA ALA A 7 9.32 -18.58 11.94
C ALA A 7 8.04 -18.46 12.79
N SER A 8 7.66 -17.24 13.21
CA SER A 8 6.40 -17.01 13.93
C SER A 8 5.19 -17.48 13.12
N ASP A 9 5.18 -17.24 11.80
CA ASP A 9 4.09 -17.66 10.91
C ASP A 9 3.99 -19.20 10.80
N VAL A 10 5.11 -19.91 10.84
CA VAL A 10 5.10 -21.40 10.89
C VAL A 10 4.42 -21.91 12.15
N TYR A 11 4.75 -21.35 13.31
CA TYR A 11 4.11 -21.73 14.57
C TYR A 11 2.64 -21.35 14.65
N LYS A 12 2.24 -20.26 14.01
CA LYS A 12 0.87 -19.74 14.00
C LYS A 12 0.04 -20.18 12.78
N ARG A 13 0.59 -21.04 11.91
CA ARG A 13 -0.07 -21.46 10.66
C ARG A 13 -1.54 -21.85 10.83
N GLN A 14 -1.86 -22.66 11.84
CA GLN A 14 -3.26 -23.08 12.03
C GLN A 14 -4.18 -21.90 12.34
N GLY A 15 -3.73 -20.94 13.13
CA GLY A 15 -4.48 -19.72 13.40
C GLY A 15 -4.67 -18.86 12.14
N ILE A 16 -3.63 -18.74 11.30
CA ILE A 16 -3.71 -18.05 10.01
C ILE A 16 -4.70 -18.75 9.09
N MET A 17 -4.65 -20.09 8.98
CA MET A 17 -5.60 -20.87 8.21
C MET A 17 -7.04 -20.63 8.68
N ASN A 18 -7.29 -20.61 9.99
CA ASN A 18 -8.62 -20.34 10.56
C ASN A 18 -9.15 -18.95 10.23
N ILE A 19 -8.27 -17.96 10.03
CA ILE A 19 -8.64 -16.60 9.62
C ILE A 19 -8.95 -16.54 8.12
N ILE A 20 -8.16 -17.20 7.28
CA ILE A 20 -8.22 -17.04 5.83
C ILE A 20 -9.22 -17.99 5.17
N LEU A 21 -9.24 -19.28 5.55
CA LEU A 21 -10.08 -20.28 4.87
C LEU A 21 -11.56 -19.91 4.76
N PRO A 22 -12.21 -19.34 5.81
CA PRO A 22 -13.62 -18.98 5.70
C PRO A 22 -13.92 -17.90 4.63
N THR A 23 -12.89 -17.17 4.15
CA THR A 23 -13.04 -16.13 3.13
C THR A 23 -12.84 -16.65 1.70
N LEU A 24 -12.49 -17.93 1.55
CA LEU A 24 -12.20 -18.54 0.26
C LEU A 24 -13.33 -19.45 -0.20
N GLY A 25 -13.51 -19.56 -1.50
CA GLY A 25 -14.40 -20.55 -2.09
C GLY A 25 -13.92 -22.00 -1.82
N LYS A 26 -14.86 -22.96 -1.79
CA LYS A 26 -14.62 -24.37 -1.42
C LYS A 26 -13.44 -25.03 -2.16
N GLU A 27 -13.29 -24.77 -3.45
CA GLU A 27 -12.16 -25.33 -4.23
C GLU A 27 -10.81 -24.75 -3.80
N ARG A 28 -10.75 -23.42 -3.57
CA ARG A 28 -9.53 -22.76 -3.11
C ARG A 28 -9.16 -23.16 -1.67
N GLN A 29 -10.14 -23.47 -0.82
CA GLN A 29 -9.87 -23.96 0.54
C GLN A 29 -9.07 -25.27 0.55
N LYS A 30 -9.28 -26.16 -0.41
CA LYS A 30 -8.57 -27.46 -0.51
C LYS A 30 -7.09 -27.30 -0.85
N THR A 31 -6.75 -26.27 -1.62
CA THR A 31 -5.39 -26.06 -2.14
C THR A 31 -4.64 -24.92 -1.48
N TYR A 32 -5.31 -24.18 -0.61
CA TYR A 32 -4.69 -23.00 0.01
C TYR A 32 -3.56 -23.38 0.98
N SER A 33 -2.44 -22.70 0.82
CA SER A 33 -1.35 -22.65 1.80
C SER A 33 -0.92 -21.21 1.98
N PRO A 34 -0.62 -20.75 3.21
CA PRO A 34 -0.02 -19.42 3.42
C PRO A 34 1.40 -19.33 2.86
N PHE A 35 2.05 -20.48 2.63
CA PHE A 35 3.39 -20.58 2.06
C PHE A 35 3.32 -20.90 0.57
N LEU A 36 4.13 -20.18 -0.20
CA LEU A 36 4.32 -20.35 -1.64
C LEU A 36 5.77 -20.74 -1.87
N PRO A 37 6.08 -22.03 -2.00
CA PRO A 37 7.46 -22.47 -2.26
C PRO A 37 7.95 -21.94 -3.60
N ILE A 38 9.25 -21.71 -3.69
CA ILE A 38 9.92 -21.34 -4.94
C ILE A 38 10.59 -22.58 -5.50
N CYS A 39 10.31 -22.89 -6.75
CA CYS A 39 10.93 -24.02 -7.42
C CYS A 39 12.45 -23.82 -7.51
N PRO A 40 13.27 -24.70 -6.94
CA PRO A 40 14.72 -24.53 -6.95
C PRO A 40 15.34 -24.65 -8.35
N VAL A 41 14.62 -25.22 -9.30
CA VAL A 41 15.09 -25.41 -10.68
C VAL A 41 14.72 -24.21 -11.57
N THR A 42 13.49 -23.73 -11.46
CA THR A 42 12.96 -22.68 -12.37
C THR A 42 12.91 -21.29 -11.75
N GLY A 43 13.02 -21.17 -10.43
CA GLY A 43 12.83 -19.93 -9.70
C GLY A 43 11.38 -19.43 -9.64
N HIS A 44 10.43 -20.19 -10.18
CA HIS A 44 9.02 -19.80 -10.18
C HIS A 44 8.38 -20.03 -8.81
N VAL A 45 7.49 -19.10 -8.42
CA VAL A 45 6.63 -19.26 -7.24
C VAL A 45 5.55 -20.27 -7.54
N LEU A 46 5.41 -21.30 -6.69
CA LEU A 46 4.45 -22.38 -6.86
C LEU A 46 3.22 -22.17 -5.96
N GLU A 47 2.04 -22.14 -6.55
CA GLU A 47 0.75 -22.10 -5.84
C GLU A 47 0.22 -23.52 -5.58
N ILE A 48 0.91 -24.27 -4.76
CA ILE A 48 0.61 -25.67 -4.45
C ILE A 48 0.43 -25.90 -2.96
N PRO A 49 -0.34 -26.92 -2.54
CA PRO A 49 -0.50 -27.24 -1.12
C PRO A 49 0.81 -27.67 -0.50
N VAL A 50 1.06 -27.19 0.72
CA VAL A 50 2.14 -27.68 1.56
C VAL A 50 1.64 -28.93 2.30
N LYS A 51 2.28 -30.07 2.04
CA LYS A 51 1.92 -31.38 2.64
C LYS A 51 2.32 -31.47 4.11
N ASN A 52 3.53 -31.03 4.44
CA ASN A 52 4.08 -31.11 5.78
C ASN A 52 4.96 -29.91 6.10
N ILE A 53 5.11 -29.62 7.40
CA ILE A 53 5.95 -28.54 7.92
C ILE A 53 6.78 -29.08 9.07
N ASN A 54 8.09 -29.02 8.91
CA ASN A 54 9.02 -29.27 10.00
C ASN A 54 9.30 -27.92 10.71
N LYS A 55 8.71 -27.75 11.89
CA LYS A 55 8.83 -26.50 12.65
C LYS A 55 10.23 -26.27 13.19
N GLU A 56 10.91 -27.33 13.62
CA GLU A 56 12.25 -27.23 14.21
C GLU A 56 13.30 -26.79 13.16
N LYS A 57 13.20 -27.33 11.97
CA LYS A 57 14.09 -27.01 10.85
C LYS A 57 13.62 -25.85 9.98
N SER A 58 12.40 -25.34 10.22
CA SER A 58 11.75 -24.30 9.38
C SER A 58 11.72 -24.68 7.90
N ILE A 59 11.32 -25.93 7.63
CA ILE A 59 11.24 -26.52 6.29
C ILE A 59 9.79 -26.84 5.98
N ILE A 60 9.37 -26.61 4.74
CA ILE A 60 8.09 -27.02 4.18
C ILE A 60 8.30 -28.11 3.15
N VAL A 61 7.38 -29.08 3.12
CA VAL A 61 7.36 -30.19 2.16
C VAL A 61 6.16 -30.01 1.22
N PHE A 62 6.39 -30.10 -0.07
CA PHE A 62 5.37 -29.93 -1.10
C PHE A 62 5.56 -30.91 -2.26
N ASP A 63 4.48 -31.21 -2.97
CA ASP A 63 4.53 -32.05 -4.17
C ASP A 63 4.94 -31.21 -5.39
N ASN A 64 5.93 -31.68 -6.12
CA ASN A 64 6.29 -31.12 -7.41
C ASN A 64 6.32 -32.23 -8.45
N ASN A 65 5.22 -32.38 -9.20
CA ASN A 65 5.04 -33.41 -10.24
C ASN A 65 5.26 -34.86 -9.74
N GLY A 66 4.66 -35.18 -8.58
CA GLY A 66 4.73 -36.52 -8.01
C GLY A 66 5.98 -36.79 -7.17
N LYS A 67 6.84 -35.80 -6.99
CA LYS A 67 8.00 -35.90 -6.10
C LYS A 67 7.86 -34.93 -4.94
N ASP A 68 8.03 -35.42 -3.73
CA ASP A 68 8.07 -34.57 -2.54
C ASP A 68 9.41 -33.85 -2.50
N LEU A 69 9.33 -32.51 -2.50
CA LEU A 69 10.47 -31.63 -2.35
C LEU A 69 10.40 -30.90 -1.02
N GLU A 70 11.56 -30.63 -0.46
CA GLU A 70 11.72 -29.83 0.76
C GLU A 70 12.34 -28.48 0.42
N THR A 71 11.86 -27.42 1.05
CA THR A 71 12.49 -26.11 0.95
C THR A 71 12.45 -25.37 2.29
N SER A 72 13.48 -24.55 2.54
CA SER A 72 13.49 -23.63 3.67
C SER A 72 12.49 -22.51 3.47
N ILE A 73 11.89 -22.03 4.56
CA ILE A 73 11.09 -20.79 4.54
C ILE A 73 11.96 -19.52 4.56
N TYR A 74 13.28 -19.68 4.72
CA TYR A 74 14.24 -18.59 4.76
C TYR A 74 14.94 -18.36 3.41
N ASP A 75 15.75 -17.33 3.36
CA ASP A 75 16.71 -17.04 2.28
C ASP A 75 16.09 -16.93 0.89
N GLY A 76 14.84 -16.49 0.82
CA GLY A 76 14.14 -16.29 -0.45
C GLY A 76 13.62 -17.57 -1.11
N ASN A 77 13.68 -18.71 -0.44
CA ASN A 77 13.22 -20.00 -0.98
C ASN A 77 11.70 -20.22 -0.86
N CYS A 78 11.02 -19.33 -0.13
CA CYS A 78 9.58 -19.37 0.06
C CYS A 78 9.01 -17.97 0.09
N LYS A 79 7.83 -17.76 -0.50
CA LYS A 79 7.03 -16.56 -0.42
C LYS A 79 5.81 -16.79 0.48
N LEU A 80 5.23 -15.72 0.99
CA LEU A 80 3.94 -15.79 1.67
C LEU A 80 2.81 -15.33 0.74
N GLN A 81 1.60 -15.84 0.97
CA GLN A 81 0.38 -15.28 0.40
C GLN A 81 0.21 -13.82 0.83
N TRP A 82 -0.30 -12.98 -0.07
CA TRP A 82 -0.34 -11.52 0.07
C TRP A 82 -0.81 -11.01 1.44
N LYS A 83 -1.91 -11.50 1.96
CA LYS A 83 -2.48 -11.00 3.23
C LYS A 83 -1.61 -11.37 4.44
N VAL A 84 -0.95 -12.52 4.37
CA VAL A 84 0.00 -13.00 5.37
C VAL A 84 1.31 -12.23 5.28
N ASP A 85 1.83 -12.04 4.06
CA ASP A 85 3.03 -11.24 3.78
C ASP A 85 2.85 -9.80 4.26
N TRP A 86 1.68 -9.21 4.06
CA TRP A 86 1.40 -7.85 4.51
C TRP A 86 1.45 -7.72 6.04
N ALA A 87 0.81 -8.64 6.76
CA ALA A 87 0.91 -8.69 8.22
C ALA A 87 2.35 -8.94 8.71
N MET A 88 3.09 -9.82 8.03
CA MET A 88 4.50 -10.07 8.33
C MET A 88 5.37 -8.81 8.14
N ARG A 89 5.13 -8.03 7.08
CA ARG A 89 5.85 -6.76 6.85
C ARG A 89 5.55 -5.75 7.95
N TRP A 90 4.30 -5.60 8.36
CA TRP A 90 3.94 -4.75 9.49
C TRP A 90 4.69 -5.17 10.77
N TYR A 91 4.77 -6.49 10.99
CA TYR A 91 5.49 -7.04 12.14
C TYR A 91 7.01 -6.79 12.06
N ALA A 92 7.62 -7.07 10.92
CA ALA A 92 9.06 -7.04 10.74
C ALA A 92 9.65 -5.63 10.67
N LEU A 93 8.89 -4.69 10.09
CA LEU A 93 9.30 -3.30 9.88
C LEU A 93 8.80 -2.37 10.99
N ASP A 94 8.01 -2.88 11.93
CA ASP A 94 7.44 -2.11 13.03
C ASP A 94 6.63 -0.90 12.55
N VAL A 95 5.73 -1.17 11.59
CA VAL A 95 4.97 -0.11 10.92
C VAL A 95 3.94 0.49 11.85
N ASP A 96 3.99 1.80 12.06
CA ASP A 96 3.06 2.55 12.91
C ASP A 96 1.85 3.06 12.13
N PHE A 97 2.05 3.39 10.87
CA PHE A 97 1.00 3.98 10.03
C PHE A 97 1.10 3.53 8.58
N GLU A 98 -0.05 3.19 7.98
CA GLU A 98 -0.13 2.83 6.56
C GLU A 98 -1.45 3.29 5.92
N MET A 99 -1.35 3.85 4.72
CA MET A 99 -2.50 4.16 3.87
C MET A 99 -2.59 3.14 2.73
N TYR A 100 -3.81 2.75 2.39
CA TYR A 100 -4.03 1.79 1.31
C TYR A 100 -5.27 2.14 0.48
N GLY A 101 -5.30 1.69 -0.76
CA GLY A 101 -6.46 1.87 -1.63
C GLY A 101 -7.70 1.14 -1.11
N LYS A 102 -8.88 1.66 -1.35
CA LYS A 102 -10.15 1.07 -0.87
C LYS A 102 -10.37 -0.37 -1.33
N ASP A 103 -9.79 -0.76 -2.44
CA ASP A 103 -9.81 -2.12 -2.98
C ASP A 103 -9.03 -3.13 -2.12
N LEU A 104 -8.21 -2.67 -1.19
CA LEU A 104 -7.47 -3.48 -0.24
C LEU A 104 -8.10 -3.58 1.16
N ILE A 105 -9.27 -2.97 1.40
CA ILE A 105 -9.91 -2.94 2.72
C ILE A 105 -10.10 -4.34 3.31
N GLU A 106 -10.63 -5.28 2.53
CA GLU A 106 -10.82 -6.67 3.01
C GLU A 106 -9.48 -7.35 3.33
N SER A 107 -8.45 -7.08 2.53
CA SER A 107 -7.10 -7.59 2.79
C SER A 107 -6.51 -7.00 4.06
N ALA A 108 -6.68 -5.70 4.30
CA ALA A 108 -6.24 -5.02 5.50
C ALA A 108 -6.92 -5.57 6.77
N ILE A 109 -8.22 -5.84 6.70
CA ILE A 109 -8.98 -6.46 7.80
C ILE A 109 -8.40 -7.85 8.15
N LEU A 110 -8.09 -8.67 7.16
CA LEU A 110 -7.52 -9.99 7.38
C LEU A 110 -6.07 -9.91 7.89
N SER A 111 -5.25 -9.04 7.32
CA SER A 111 -3.89 -8.79 7.80
C SER A 111 -3.87 -8.25 9.24
N THR A 112 -4.85 -7.42 9.61
CA THR A 112 -5.06 -6.96 11.01
C THR A 112 -5.36 -8.13 11.96
N LYS A 113 -6.15 -9.10 11.56
CA LYS A 113 -6.40 -10.30 12.38
C LYS A 113 -5.14 -11.15 12.51
N ILE A 114 -4.37 -11.26 11.44
CA ILE A 114 -3.12 -12.05 11.42
C ILE A 114 -2.05 -11.39 12.31
N ILE A 115 -1.81 -10.07 12.20
CA ILE A 115 -0.79 -9.42 13.03
C ILE A 115 -1.12 -9.52 14.53
N LYS A 116 -2.39 -9.42 14.91
CA LYS A 116 -2.84 -9.64 16.29
C LYS A 116 -2.59 -11.09 16.76
N LEU A 117 -2.82 -12.06 15.87
CA LEU A 117 -2.53 -13.47 16.15
C LEU A 117 -1.04 -13.69 16.45
N ILE A 118 -0.15 -13.01 15.71
CA ILE A 118 1.30 -13.13 15.92
C ILE A 118 1.84 -12.26 17.07
N GLY A 119 0.97 -11.49 17.73
CA GLY A 119 1.28 -10.84 19.02
C GLY A 119 1.69 -9.37 18.90
N LYS A 120 1.35 -8.69 17.79
CA LYS A 120 1.54 -7.23 17.66
C LYS A 120 0.22 -6.50 17.39
N THR A 121 0.22 -5.21 17.63
CA THR A 121 -0.84 -4.29 17.20
C THR A 121 -0.70 -3.99 15.72
N ASN A 122 -1.83 -3.78 15.05
CA ASN A 122 -1.82 -3.33 13.66
C ASN A 122 -1.46 -1.84 13.57
N PRO A 123 -0.90 -1.38 12.44
CA PRO A 123 -0.69 0.03 12.19
C PRO A 123 -2.01 0.81 12.23
N SER A 124 -1.93 2.08 12.62
CA SER A 124 -2.98 3.06 12.36
C SER A 124 -3.03 3.36 10.88
N GLY A 125 -4.17 3.80 10.36
CA GLY A 125 -4.25 4.15 8.96
C GLY A 125 -5.67 4.31 8.44
N PHE A 126 -5.78 4.53 7.15
CA PHE A 126 -7.07 4.64 6.48
C PHE A 126 -7.01 4.20 5.01
N ALA A 127 -8.18 3.84 4.48
CA ALA A 127 -8.34 3.59 3.07
C ALA A 127 -8.60 4.91 2.32
N TYR A 128 -7.85 5.15 1.24
CA TYR A 128 -8.10 6.26 0.32
C TYR A 128 -8.92 5.81 -0.89
N GLU A 129 -9.65 6.78 -1.48
CA GLU A 129 -10.48 6.57 -2.64
C GLU A 129 -9.67 6.45 -3.94
N LEU A 130 -10.31 5.93 -4.98
CA LEU A 130 -9.69 5.76 -6.28
C LEU A 130 -9.49 7.10 -6.99
N PHE A 131 -8.48 7.15 -7.86
CA PHE A 131 -8.33 8.21 -8.84
C PHE A 131 -9.11 7.86 -10.10
N LEU A 132 -9.80 8.87 -10.62
CA LEU A 132 -10.65 8.78 -11.80
C LEU A 132 -10.04 9.64 -12.92
N ASP A 133 -10.30 9.27 -14.15
CA ASP A 133 -9.97 10.10 -15.30
C ASP A 133 -10.93 11.29 -15.45
N GLU A 134 -10.76 12.09 -16.50
CA GLU A 134 -11.62 13.23 -16.80
C GLU A 134 -13.11 12.84 -16.90
N LYS A 135 -13.39 11.67 -17.47
CA LYS A 135 -14.76 11.15 -17.67
C LYS A 135 -15.34 10.53 -16.40
N GLY A 136 -14.55 10.37 -15.35
CA GLY A 136 -14.96 9.72 -14.09
C GLY A 136 -14.81 8.21 -14.10
N GLU A 137 -14.05 7.64 -15.06
CA GLU A 137 -13.70 6.22 -15.07
C GLU A 137 -12.45 5.95 -14.22
N LYS A 138 -12.34 4.74 -13.70
CA LYS A 138 -11.16 4.31 -12.94
C LYS A 138 -9.90 4.39 -13.82
N ILE A 139 -8.87 5.08 -13.32
CA ILE A 139 -7.55 5.10 -13.97
C ILE A 139 -6.92 3.71 -13.90
N SER A 140 -6.41 3.25 -15.03
CA SER A 140 -5.63 2.02 -15.10
C SER A 140 -4.42 2.17 -16.00
N LYS A 141 -3.32 1.49 -15.64
CA LYS A 141 -2.08 1.51 -16.42
C LYS A 141 -2.28 0.99 -17.85
N SER A 142 -3.13 -0.03 -18.03
CA SER A 142 -3.41 -0.62 -19.36
C SER A 142 -4.20 0.30 -20.28
N LYS A 143 -5.02 1.19 -19.73
CA LYS A 143 -5.79 2.19 -20.51
C LYS A 143 -4.98 3.46 -20.78
N GLY A 144 -3.96 3.77 -19.97
CA GLY A 144 -3.18 5.01 -20.08
C GLY A 144 -4.01 6.28 -19.92
N ASN A 145 -5.14 6.20 -19.20
CA ASN A 145 -6.14 7.27 -19.11
C ASN A 145 -5.93 8.21 -17.91
N GLY A 146 -4.73 8.28 -17.37
CA GLY A 146 -4.37 9.18 -16.27
C GLY A 146 -3.09 9.94 -16.57
N ILE A 147 -2.80 10.95 -15.76
CA ILE A 147 -1.52 11.68 -15.77
C ILE A 147 -0.52 10.95 -14.87
N THR A 148 0.74 10.85 -15.32
CA THR A 148 1.84 10.31 -14.52
C THR A 148 2.43 11.37 -13.59
N ILE A 149 3.22 10.94 -12.61
CA ILE A 149 3.97 11.86 -11.72
C ILE A 149 4.92 12.72 -12.57
N ASP A 150 5.66 12.12 -13.51
CA ASP A 150 6.61 12.84 -14.36
C ASP A 150 5.90 13.93 -15.19
N GLN A 151 4.74 13.61 -15.76
CA GLN A 151 3.93 14.58 -16.49
C GLN A 151 3.40 15.72 -15.59
N TRP A 152 3.10 15.44 -14.33
CA TRP A 152 2.74 16.50 -13.37
C TRP A 152 3.93 17.42 -13.12
N LEU A 153 5.09 16.84 -12.86
CA LEU A 153 6.31 17.56 -12.51
C LEU A 153 6.92 18.37 -13.66
N GLU A 154 6.49 18.13 -14.91
CA GLU A 154 6.81 19.01 -16.04
C GLU A 154 6.23 20.43 -15.89
N TYR A 155 5.10 20.57 -15.19
CA TYR A 155 4.35 21.83 -15.14
C TYR A 155 4.19 22.38 -13.72
N ALA A 156 4.37 21.56 -12.70
CA ALA A 156 4.04 21.92 -11.32
C ALA A 156 5.00 21.31 -10.29
N SER A 157 5.07 21.92 -9.12
CA SER A 157 5.96 21.48 -8.05
C SER A 157 5.51 20.17 -7.39
N PRO A 158 6.44 19.39 -6.78
CA PRO A 158 6.12 18.22 -5.98
C PRO A 158 5.17 18.54 -4.82
N GLU A 159 5.27 19.74 -4.24
CA GLU A 159 4.44 20.17 -3.13
C GLU A 159 2.98 20.35 -3.55
N SER A 160 2.74 20.89 -4.76
CA SER A 160 1.39 20.99 -5.32
C SER A 160 0.76 19.61 -5.54
N LEU A 161 1.55 18.65 -6.03
CA LEU A 161 1.11 17.25 -6.16
C LEU A 161 0.81 16.63 -4.80
N SER A 162 1.71 16.81 -3.82
CA SER A 162 1.53 16.30 -2.47
C SER A 162 0.26 16.86 -1.84
N LEU A 163 0.01 18.16 -1.99
CA LEU A 163 -1.23 18.80 -1.54
C LEU A 163 -2.45 18.16 -2.20
N TYR A 164 -2.44 17.99 -3.52
CA TYR A 164 -3.54 17.38 -4.25
C TYR A 164 -3.81 15.96 -3.80
N MET A 165 -2.77 15.15 -3.65
CA MET A 165 -2.89 13.74 -3.25
C MET A 165 -3.46 13.60 -1.84
N TYR A 166 -3.07 14.46 -0.92
CA TYR A 166 -3.40 14.36 0.49
C TYR A 166 -4.71 15.06 0.88
N GLN A 167 -5.14 16.09 0.16
CA GLN A 167 -6.42 16.74 0.41
C GLN A 167 -7.59 15.77 0.18
N ASN A 168 -8.48 15.64 1.18
CA ASN A 168 -9.68 14.81 1.10
C ASN A 168 -9.44 13.37 0.58
N PRO A 169 -8.55 12.57 1.19
CA PRO A 169 -8.15 11.27 0.66
C PRO A 169 -9.31 10.26 0.60
N LYS A 170 -10.38 10.48 1.37
CA LYS A 170 -11.60 9.65 1.37
C LYS A 170 -12.62 10.02 0.29
N ARG A 171 -12.30 10.96 -0.61
CA ARG A 171 -13.10 11.32 -1.78
C ARG A 171 -12.39 10.92 -3.05
N ALA A 172 -13.13 10.31 -3.99
CA ALA A 172 -12.62 10.06 -5.33
C ALA A 172 -12.23 11.38 -6.00
N LYS A 173 -11.06 11.39 -6.63
CA LYS A 173 -10.48 12.56 -7.30
C LYS A 173 -10.25 12.26 -8.77
N LYS A 174 -10.48 13.26 -9.60
CA LYS A 174 -10.16 13.18 -11.02
C LYS A 174 -8.71 13.60 -11.23
N LEU A 175 -7.90 12.76 -11.87
CA LEU A 175 -6.49 13.00 -12.14
C LEU A 175 -6.26 13.04 -13.66
N TYR A 176 -6.28 14.25 -14.23
CA TYR A 176 -6.11 14.55 -15.66
C TYR A 176 -5.36 15.87 -15.82
N LYS A 177 -4.93 16.20 -17.05
CA LYS A 177 -3.95 17.27 -17.27
C LYS A 177 -4.42 18.65 -16.78
N GLU A 178 -5.67 18.99 -17.04
CA GLU A 178 -6.21 20.32 -16.72
C GLU A 178 -6.36 20.56 -15.20
N ILE A 179 -6.37 19.48 -14.39
CA ILE A 179 -6.42 19.65 -12.93
C ILE A 179 -5.13 20.25 -12.35
N VAL A 180 -4.01 20.15 -13.10
CA VAL A 180 -2.70 20.63 -12.64
C VAL A 180 -2.74 22.13 -12.40
N SER A 181 -3.21 22.92 -13.38
CA SER A 181 -3.26 24.39 -13.27
C SER A 181 -4.11 24.85 -12.08
N LYS A 182 -5.30 24.26 -11.96
CA LYS A 182 -6.19 24.55 -10.82
C LYS A 182 -5.54 24.21 -9.49
N THR A 183 -4.86 23.06 -9.42
CA THR A 183 -4.22 22.63 -8.17
C THR A 183 -3.05 23.54 -7.79
N VAL A 184 -2.30 24.03 -8.77
CA VAL A 184 -1.23 25.00 -8.53
C VAL A 184 -1.81 26.30 -7.99
N ASP A 185 -2.90 26.81 -8.55
CA ASP A 185 -3.56 28.01 -8.08
C ASP A 185 -4.10 27.82 -6.65
N ASP A 186 -4.79 26.70 -6.37
CA ASP A 186 -5.24 26.37 -5.00
C ASP A 186 -4.08 26.28 -4.01
N TYR A 187 -2.94 25.74 -4.43
CA TYR A 187 -1.72 25.64 -3.62
C TYR A 187 -1.13 27.02 -3.32
N LEU A 188 -1.00 27.89 -4.31
CA LEU A 188 -0.50 29.27 -4.16
C LEU A 188 -1.43 30.10 -3.28
N ASP A 189 -2.73 29.97 -3.41
CA ASP A 189 -3.72 30.62 -2.54
C ASP A 189 -3.56 30.22 -1.07
N LEU A 190 -3.24 28.94 -0.81
CA LEU A 190 -3.02 28.47 0.55
C LEU A 190 -1.71 28.99 1.14
N ILE A 191 -0.65 29.17 0.33
CA ILE A 191 0.59 29.86 0.74
C ILE A 191 0.30 31.30 1.10
N GLU A 192 -0.46 32.03 0.27
CA GLU A 192 -0.80 33.41 0.53
C GLU A 192 -1.63 33.56 1.83
N LYS A 193 -2.60 32.69 2.04
CA LYS A 193 -3.36 32.66 3.29
C LYS A 193 -2.50 32.40 4.51
N ALA A 194 -1.48 31.53 4.39
CA ALA A 194 -0.60 31.18 5.50
C ALA A 194 0.14 32.40 6.09
N LYS A 195 0.43 33.43 5.30
CA LYS A 195 1.13 34.65 5.75
C LYS A 195 0.41 35.39 6.87
N ASN A 196 -0.92 35.30 6.91
CA ASN A 196 -1.77 36.01 7.87
C ASN A 196 -2.37 35.10 8.94
N GLN A 197 -1.94 33.85 9.03
CA GLN A 197 -2.46 32.84 9.94
C GLN A 197 -1.62 32.75 11.22
N ASN A 198 -2.29 32.58 12.37
CA ASN A 198 -1.65 32.23 13.63
C ASN A 198 -1.30 30.73 13.65
N GLU A 199 -0.57 30.26 14.67
CA GLU A 199 -0.11 28.86 14.78
C GLU A 199 -1.24 27.81 14.67
N LEU A 200 -2.36 28.03 15.35
CA LEU A 200 -3.50 27.11 15.28
C LEU A 200 -4.12 27.06 13.88
N GLN A 201 -4.18 28.20 13.20
CA GLN A 201 -4.68 28.26 11.83
C GLN A 201 -3.71 27.62 10.84
N LEU A 202 -2.39 27.80 11.07
CA LEU A 202 -1.35 27.14 10.27
C LEU A 202 -1.42 25.61 10.38
N LEU A 203 -1.65 25.08 11.58
CA LEU A 203 -1.86 23.62 11.78
C LEU A 203 -3.05 23.07 10.98
N MET A 204 -4.05 23.90 10.68
CA MET A 204 -5.21 23.54 9.86
C MET A 204 -4.96 23.79 8.37
N ASN A 205 -3.89 24.47 7.99
CA ASN A 205 -3.54 24.73 6.60
C ASN A 205 -2.71 23.59 6.03
N PRO A 206 -3.19 22.88 4.99
CA PRO A 206 -2.45 21.74 4.41
C PRO A 206 -1.05 22.10 3.93
N VAL A 207 -0.82 23.34 3.47
CA VAL A 207 0.49 23.79 2.99
C VAL A 207 1.55 23.75 4.08
N TRP A 208 1.18 24.03 5.33
CA TRP A 208 2.09 23.93 6.46
C TRP A 208 2.67 22.52 6.62
N HIS A 209 1.84 21.49 6.44
CA HIS A 209 2.26 20.09 6.52
C HIS A 209 3.10 19.66 5.30
N VAL A 210 2.71 20.09 4.12
CA VAL A 210 3.44 19.79 2.88
C VAL A 210 4.87 20.35 2.92
N HIS A 211 5.05 21.50 3.55
CA HIS A 211 6.35 22.16 3.70
C HIS A 211 7.07 21.85 5.04
N ASN A 212 6.65 20.84 5.78
CA ASN A 212 7.26 20.48 7.07
C ASN A 212 7.42 21.71 8.01
N SER A 213 6.37 22.51 8.14
CA SER A 213 6.32 23.74 8.95
C SER A 213 7.09 24.94 8.38
N LEU A 214 7.72 24.83 7.23
CA LEU A 214 8.52 25.89 6.60
C LEU A 214 7.81 26.44 5.35
N VAL A 215 6.64 27.04 5.54
CA VAL A 215 5.86 27.61 4.43
C VAL A 215 6.64 28.70 3.72
N PRO A 216 6.78 28.67 2.38
CA PRO A 216 7.45 29.71 1.61
C PRO A 216 6.82 31.08 1.81
N LYS A 217 7.64 32.12 1.80
CA LYS A 217 7.19 33.53 1.94
C LYS A 217 7.11 34.27 0.60
N GLU A 218 7.20 33.52 -0.49
CA GLU A 218 7.15 34.07 -1.84
C GLU A 218 5.78 34.70 -2.14
N ASN A 219 5.78 35.76 -2.95
CA ASN A 219 4.55 36.41 -3.38
C ASN A 219 4.08 35.79 -4.69
N MET A 220 2.82 35.42 -4.77
CA MET A 220 2.20 35.03 -6.02
C MET A 220 2.03 36.30 -6.89
N ILE A 221 2.68 36.34 -8.03
CA ILE A 221 2.58 37.46 -8.97
C ILE A 221 1.43 37.22 -9.96
N MET A 222 1.19 35.96 -10.33
CA MET A 222 0.21 35.58 -11.34
C MET A 222 -0.27 34.14 -11.09
N SER A 223 -1.56 33.88 -11.32
CA SER A 223 -2.07 32.51 -11.24
C SER A 223 -1.65 31.69 -12.45
N PHE A 224 -1.55 30.38 -12.30
CA PHE A 224 -1.24 29.47 -13.40
C PHE A 224 -2.33 29.52 -14.48
N SER A 225 -3.58 29.64 -14.06
CA SER A 225 -4.71 29.77 -14.99
C SER A 225 -4.64 31.04 -15.86
N MET A 226 -4.05 32.12 -15.35
CA MET A 226 -3.83 33.33 -16.15
C MET A 226 -2.76 33.18 -17.22
N LEU A 227 -1.80 32.28 -17.02
CA LEU A 227 -0.75 31.99 -18.00
C LEU A 227 -1.25 31.13 -19.19
N LEU A 228 -2.39 30.46 -19.04
CA LEU A 228 -2.97 29.60 -20.05
C LEU A 228 -3.97 30.33 -20.98
N ASN A 229 -4.36 31.56 -20.65
CA ASN A 229 -5.26 32.42 -21.44
C ASN A 229 -4.43 33.47 -22.19
#